data_8fb513959c0fc85989c1971836edd321
#
_entry.id   8fb513959c0fc85989c1971836edd321
#
_cell.length_a   1.000
_cell.length_b   1.000
_cell.length_c   1.000
_cell.angle_alpha   90.00
_cell.angle_beta   90.00
_cell.angle_gamma   90.00
#
_symmetry.space_group_name_H-M   'P 1'
#
loop_
_entity.id
_entity.type
_entity.pdbx_description
1 polymer ?
#
loop_
_entity_poly.entity_id
_entity_poly.type
_entity_poly.pdbx_seq_one_letter_code
_entity_poly.pdbx_strand_id
1 'polypeptide(L)'
;GANSKVELKEKKDRAEDAIYATKAALQEGIVAGGGVALLNASEKILSGKAGQVLLDALSSPYNTILQNAGQDMLDTSGAAGTGINVVTGECVNMVDAGIIDPVLVTKTALKNAVSVALTIMSADCVISNVRMNESN
;
A
#
# COMPACT_ATOMS: atom_id res chain seq x y z
N GLY A 1 -24.80 -5.66 15.33
CA GLY A 1 -25.49 -6.70 14.59
C GLY A 1 -25.46 -6.47 13.08
N ALA A 2 -25.87 -7.45 12.32
CA ALA A 2 -25.95 -7.41 10.87
C ALA A 2 -27.07 -8.29 10.36
N ASN A 3 -27.54 -8.06 9.13
CA ASN A 3 -28.65 -8.82 8.56
C ASN A 3 -28.21 -10.22 8.06
N SER A 4 -26.92 -10.45 7.86
CA SER A 4 -26.37 -11.75 7.46
C SER A 4 -25.08 -12.08 8.20
N LYS A 5 -24.71 -13.38 8.23
CA LYS A 5 -23.42 -13.82 8.82
C LYS A 5 -22.21 -13.25 8.06
N VAL A 6 -22.32 -13.06 6.75
CA VAL A 6 -21.25 -12.48 5.93
C VAL A 6 -21.04 -11.01 6.27
N GLU A 7 -22.13 -10.24 6.35
CA GLU A 7 -22.10 -8.84 6.76
C GLU A 7 -21.56 -8.67 8.19
N LEU A 8 -21.94 -9.56 9.11
CA LEU A 8 -21.44 -9.52 10.48
C LEU A 8 -19.93 -9.76 10.53
N LYS A 9 -19.43 -10.73 9.75
CA LYS A 9 -18.00 -11.01 9.67
C LYS A 9 -17.24 -9.83 9.10
N GLU A 10 -17.72 -9.24 8.01
CA GLU A 10 -17.11 -8.07 7.37
C GLU A 10 -17.01 -6.87 8.34
N LYS A 11 -18.11 -6.57 9.06
CA LYS A 11 -18.10 -5.51 10.07
C LYS A 11 -17.15 -5.79 11.21
N LYS A 12 -17.03 -7.06 11.65
CA LYS A 12 -16.10 -7.46 12.69
C LYS A 12 -14.65 -7.28 12.21
N ASP A 13 -14.33 -7.78 11.02
CA ASP A 13 -12.99 -7.71 10.44
C ASP A 13 -12.56 -6.24 10.28
N ARG A 14 -13.45 -5.37 9.79
CA ARG A 14 -13.22 -3.93 9.67
C ARG A 14 -12.98 -3.26 11.03
N ALA A 15 -13.72 -3.65 12.06
CA ALA A 15 -13.50 -3.12 13.41
C ALA A 15 -12.16 -3.57 14.01
N GLU A 16 -11.78 -4.82 13.80
CA GLU A 16 -10.48 -5.35 14.22
C GLU A 16 -9.33 -4.63 13.52
N ASP A 17 -9.43 -4.42 12.20
CA ASP A 17 -8.44 -3.67 11.41
C ASP A 17 -8.26 -2.24 11.95
N ALA A 18 -9.35 -1.54 12.24
CA ALA A 18 -9.31 -0.20 12.81
C ALA A 18 -8.59 -0.17 14.18
N ILE A 19 -8.83 -1.17 15.03
CA ILE A 19 -8.17 -1.30 16.34
C ILE A 19 -6.66 -1.54 16.18
N TYR A 20 -6.27 -2.45 15.29
CA TYR A 20 -4.86 -2.75 15.03
C TYR A 20 -4.13 -1.57 14.40
N ALA A 21 -4.76 -0.88 13.42
CA ALA A 21 -4.21 0.33 12.82
C ALA A 21 -4.00 1.44 13.86
N THR A 22 -4.98 1.65 14.75
CA THR A 22 -4.87 2.63 15.84
C THR A 22 -3.72 2.29 16.79
N LYS A 23 -3.58 1.02 17.20
CA LYS A 23 -2.48 0.57 18.03
C LYS A 23 -1.12 0.77 17.38
N ALA A 24 -1.01 0.47 16.08
CA ALA A 24 0.21 0.67 15.31
C ALA A 24 0.58 2.17 15.20
N ALA A 25 -0.43 3.03 15.00
CA ALA A 25 -0.25 4.48 14.95
C ALA A 25 0.23 5.06 16.29
N LEU A 26 -0.25 4.52 17.41
CA LEU A 26 0.21 4.92 18.74
C LEU A 26 1.66 4.54 19.04
N GLN A 27 2.19 3.52 18.36
CA GLN A 27 3.58 3.07 18.56
C GLN A 27 4.60 3.91 17.80
N GLU A 28 4.36 4.17 16.52
CA GLU A 28 5.34 4.81 15.64
C GLU A 28 4.81 6.08 14.93
N GLY A 29 3.57 6.48 15.20
CA GLY A 29 2.95 7.64 14.56
C GLY A 29 2.28 7.32 13.22
N ILE A 30 1.96 8.38 12.48
CA ILE A 30 1.23 8.34 11.21
C ILE A 30 2.02 8.99 10.09
N VAL A 31 1.71 8.60 8.86
CA VAL A 31 2.20 9.21 7.62
C VAL A 31 1.06 9.46 6.65
N ALA A 32 1.34 10.18 5.58
CA ALA A 32 0.39 10.35 4.47
C ALA A 32 -0.01 8.99 3.91
N GLY A 33 -1.31 8.74 3.84
CA GLY A 33 -1.88 7.47 3.35
C GLY A 33 -1.96 7.39 1.83
N GLY A 34 -2.68 6.39 1.34
CA GLY A 34 -2.90 6.21 -0.10
C GLY A 34 -1.65 5.88 -0.92
N GLY A 35 -0.59 5.38 -0.30
CA GLY A 35 0.68 5.10 -0.98
C GLY A 35 1.62 6.31 -1.10
N VAL A 36 1.17 7.52 -0.74
CA VAL A 36 1.95 8.77 -0.87
C VAL A 36 3.22 8.76 -0.02
N ALA A 37 3.20 8.15 1.17
CA ALA A 37 4.39 8.05 2.01
C ALA A 37 5.53 7.29 1.34
N LEU A 38 5.23 6.20 0.62
CA LEU A 38 6.21 5.42 -0.14
C LEU A 38 6.71 6.19 -1.36
N LEU A 39 5.82 6.89 -2.06
CA LEU A 39 6.17 7.75 -3.18
C LEU A 39 7.15 8.85 -2.74
N ASN A 40 6.85 9.57 -1.66
CA ASN A 40 7.74 10.60 -1.11
C ASN A 40 9.08 10.04 -0.59
N ALA A 41 9.09 8.79 -0.09
CA ALA A 41 10.31 8.12 0.32
C ALA A 41 11.20 7.80 -0.88
N SER A 42 10.61 7.48 -2.04
CA SER A 42 11.33 7.17 -3.27
C SER A 42 12.20 8.35 -3.74
N GLU A 43 11.72 9.57 -3.60
CA GLU A 43 12.45 10.79 -4.01
C GLU A 43 13.76 11.00 -3.23
N LYS A 44 13.88 10.39 -2.05
CA LYS A 44 15.07 10.52 -1.16
C LYS A 44 16.08 9.41 -1.35
N ILE A 45 15.81 8.43 -2.19
CA ILE A 45 16.71 7.32 -2.45
C ILE A 45 17.77 7.75 -3.46
N LEU A 46 19.04 7.53 -3.11
CA LEU A 46 20.17 7.86 -3.98
C LEU A 46 20.13 7.06 -5.29
N SER A 47 20.32 7.75 -6.41
CA SER A 47 20.27 7.21 -7.75
C SER A 47 21.41 6.21 -8.02
N GLY A 48 21.05 5.01 -8.40
CA GLY A 48 21.89 3.93 -8.91
C GLY A 48 21.01 2.89 -9.59
N LYS A 49 21.57 2.01 -10.43
CA LYS A 49 20.76 1.00 -11.16
C LYS A 49 19.90 0.13 -10.23
N ALA A 50 20.42 -0.25 -9.07
CA ALA A 50 19.67 -0.99 -8.05
C ALA A 50 18.61 -0.11 -7.36
N GLY A 51 18.91 1.19 -7.19
CA GLY A 51 17.96 2.17 -6.65
C GLY A 51 16.75 2.35 -7.55
N GLN A 52 16.92 2.35 -8.88
CA GLN A 52 15.82 2.56 -9.83
C GLN A 52 14.73 1.49 -9.70
N VAL A 53 15.12 0.22 -9.57
CA VAL A 53 14.15 -0.88 -9.37
C VAL A 53 13.30 -0.68 -8.11
N LEU A 54 13.94 -0.23 -7.03
CA LEU A 54 13.23 0.06 -5.78
C LEU A 54 12.33 1.30 -5.92
N LEU A 55 12.79 2.35 -6.62
CA LEU A 55 12.01 3.56 -6.89
C LEU A 55 10.72 3.22 -7.63
N ASP A 56 10.83 2.44 -8.71
CA ASP A 56 9.69 2.00 -9.50
C ASP A 56 8.71 1.16 -8.66
N ALA A 57 9.23 0.28 -7.81
CA ALA A 57 8.42 -0.54 -6.92
C ALA A 57 7.70 0.27 -5.84
N LEU A 58 8.33 1.32 -5.29
CA LEU A 58 7.72 2.18 -4.26
C LEU A 58 6.58 3.04 -4.77
N SER A 59 6.58 3.40 -6.05
CA SER A 59 5.49 4.15 -6.69
C SER A 59 4.27 3.27 -6.99
N SER A 60 4.46 1.96 -7.09
CA SER A 60 3.42 1.01 -7.52
C SER A 60 2.14 1.04 -6.68
N PRO A 61 2.17 1.08 -5.33
CA PRO A 61 0.95 1.13 -4.52
C PRO A 61 0.08 2.36 -4.81
N TYR A 62 0.69 3.53 -4.93
CA TYR A 62 -0.01 4.76 -5.28
C TYR A 62 -0.64 4.68 -6.68
N ASN A 63 0.14 4.26 -7.67
CA ASN A 63 -0.32 4.12 -9.04
C ASN A 63 -1.47 3.11 -9.17
N THR A 64 -1.41 2.00 -8.43
CA THR A 64 -2.47 0.99 -8.43
C THR A 64 -3.78 1.54 -7.84
N ILE A 65 -3.70 2.34 -6.78
CA ILE A 65 -4.88 3.00 -6.19
C ILE A 65 -5.53 3.93 -7.22
N LEU A 66 -4.75 4.75 -7.93
CA LEU A 66 -5.26 5.65 -8.97
C LEU A 66 -5.91 4.89 -10.13
N GLN A 67 -5.24 3.84 -10.62
CA GLN A 67 -5.78 2.99 -11.69
C GLN A 67 -7.11 2.35 -11.30
N ASN A 68 -7.20 1.83 -10.07
CA ASN A 68 -8.44 1.22 -9.56
C ASN A 68 -9.57 2.24 -9.40
N ALA A 69 -9.24 3.51 -9.19
CA ALA A 69 -10.20 4.61 -9.13
C ALA A 69 -10.55 5.18 -10.52
N GLY A 70 -9.94 4.67 -11.61
CA GLY A 70 -10.13 5.20 -12.96
C GLY A 70 -9.56 6.60 -13.15
N GLN A 71 -8.59 6.99 -12.32
CA GLN A 71 -7.88 8.26 -12.43
C GLN A 71 -6.64 8.08 -13.29
N ASP A 72 -6.42 9.03 -14.20
CA ASP A 72 -5.15 9.08 -14.93
C ASP A 72 -3.99 9.38 -13.96
N MET A 73 -2.81 8.84 -14.26
CA MET A 73 -1.58 9.15 -13.53
C MET A 73 -1.25 10.62 -13.73
N LEU A 74 -1.79 11.47 -12.88
CA LEU A 74 -1.40 12.87 -12.82
C LEU A 74 -0.03 12.96 -12.16
N ASP A 75 0.85 13.71 -12.79
CA ASP A 75 2.18 14.00 -12.28
C ASP A 75 2.04 14.71 -10.92
N THR A 76 2.17 13.94 -9.84
CA THR A 76 2.10 14.47 -8.48
C THR A 76 3.44 15.07 -8.05
N SER A 77 4.09 15.84 -8.93
CA SER A 77 5.25 16.68 -8.60
C SER A 77 4.86 17.83 -7.65
N GLY A 78 4.00 17.52 -6.70
CA GLY A 78 3.53 18.43 -5.66
C GLY A 78 4.39 18.38 -4.40
N ALA A 79 4.05 19.24 -3.45
CA ALA A 79 4.72 19.27 -2.15
C ALA A 79 4.64 17.91 -1.44
N ALA A 80 5.66 17.57 -0.66
CA ALA A 80 5.70 16.32 0.12
C ALA A 80 4.43 16.14 0.97
N GLY A 81 3.80 14.97 0.89
CA GLY A 81 2.54 14.66 1.59
C GLY A 81 1.27 14.98 0.81
N THR A 82 1.38 15.51 -0.43
CA THR A 82 0.22 15.74 -1.29
C THR A 82 -0.06 14.50 -2.17
N GLY A 83 -1.32 14.26 -2.43
CA GLY A 83 -1.79 13.15 -3.28
C GLY A 83 -3.22 13.37 -3.74
N ILE A 84 -3.74 12.47 -4.56
CA ILE A 84 -5.10 12.55 -5.06
C ILE A 84 -6.06 11.85 -4.09
N ASN A 85 -7.07 12.58 -3.64
CA ASN A 85 -8.20 11.98 -2.96
C ASN A 85 -9.09 11.30 -4.03
N VAL A 86 -9.06 9.99 -4.09
CA VAL A 86 -9.78 9.20 -5.11
C VAL A 86 -11.30 9.32 -5.04
N VAL A 87 -11.85 9.82 -3.94
CA VAL A 87 -13.29 10.05 -3.77
C VAL A 87 -13.72 11.37 -4.44
N THR A 88 -12.91 12.43 -4.30
CA THR A 88 -13.21 13.76 -4.85
C THR A 88 -12.51 14.03 -6.18
N GLY A 89 -11.43 13.30 -6.49
CA GLY A 89 -10.58 13.57 -7.65
C GLY A 89 -9.64 14.75 -7.48
N GLU A 90 -9.58 15.35 -6.30
CA GLU A 90 -8.79 16.56 -6.03
C GLU A 90 -7.42 16.21 -5.45
N CYS A 91 -6.41 17.03 -5.79
CA CYS A 91 -5.09 16.96 -5.18
C CYS A 91 -5.13 17.68 -3.82
N VAL A 92 -4.87 16.95 -2.74
CA VAL A 92 -4.98 17.45 -1.37
C VAL A 92 -3.74 17.04 -0.54
N ASN A 93 -3.51 17.76 0.57
CA ASN A 93 -2.62 17.24 1.60
C ASN A 93 -3.30 16.06 2.29
N MET A 94 -2.70 14.87 2.20
CA MET A 94 -3.30 13.63 2.66
C MET A 94 -3.54 13.62 4.17
N VAL A 95 -2.61 14.19 4.94
CA VAL A 95 -2.75 14.24 6.41
C VAL A 95 -3.88 15.17 6.82
N ASP A 96 -3.97 16.36 6.20
CA ASP A 96 -5.02 17.34 6.49
C ASP A 96 -6.41 16.84 6.06
N ALA A 97 -6.45 16.06 4.98
CA ALA A 97 -7.67 15.38 4.51
C ALA A 97 -8.07 14.16 5.33
N GLY A 98 -7.27 13.77 6.33
CA GLY A 98 -7.53 12.57 7.15
C GLY A 98 -7.21 11.25 6.46
N ILE A 99 -6.51 11.28 5.32
CA ILE A 99 -6.05 10.08 4.60
C ILE A 99 -4.66 9.73 5.13
N ILE A 100 -4.62 8.88 6.13
CA ILE A 100 -3.43 8.57 6.93
C ILE A 100 -3.21 7.06 7.04
N ASP A 101 -1.95 6.66 7.11
CA ASP A 101 -1.52 5.29 7.38
C ASP A 101 -0.61 5.23 8.62
N PRO A 102 -0.64 4.14 9.41
CA PRO A 102 0.32 3.93 10.48
C PRO A 102 1.73 3.67 9.93
N VAL A 103 2.75 4.36 10.45
CA VAL A 103 4.16 4.18 10.03
C VAL A 103 4.60 2.73 10.20
N LEU A 104 4.27 2.10 11.33
CA LEU A 104 4.64 0.72 11.61
C LEU A 104 4.14 -0.26 10.53
N VAL A 105 2.90 -0.08 10.07
CA VAL A 105 2.29 -0.93 9.03
C VAL A 105 3.02 -0.74 7.71
N THR A 106 3.17 0.49 7.24
CA THR A 106 3.83 0.82 5.97
C THR A 106 5.28 0.32 5.95
N LYS A 107 6.03 0.54 7.02
CA LYS A 107 7.42 0.10 7.18
C LYS A 107 7.54 -1.43 7.18
N THR A 108 6.67 -2.12 7.91
CA THR A 108 6.67 -3.58 7.99
C THR A 108 6.26 -4.22 6.68
N ALA A 109 5.27 -3.66 5.99
CA ALA A 109 4.85 -4.11 4.67
C ALA A 109 6.01 -4.05 3.66
N LEU A 110 6.71 -2.91 3.60
CA LEU A 110 7.86 -2.75 2.72
C LEU A 110 8.98 -3.75 3.06
N LYS A 111 9.32 -3.88 4.35
CA LYS A 111 10.37 -4.81 4.80
C LYS A 111 10.06 -6.26 4.42
N ASN A 112 8.82 -6.68 4.61
CA ASN A 112 8.38 -8.03 4.28
C ASN A 112 8.35 -8.25 2.77
N ALA A 113 7.86 -7.28 1.98
CA ALA A 113 7.85 -7.36 0.53
C ALA A 113 9.27 -7.52 -0.04
N VAL A 114 10.23 -6.71 0.43
CA VAL A 114 11.64 -6.83 0.01
C VAL A 114 12.22 -8.19 0.42
N SER A 115 11.93 -8.68 1.62
CA SER A 115 12.42 -10.00 2.09
C SER A 115 11.92 -11.14 1.20
N VAL A 116 10.64 -11.14 0.83
CA VAL A 116 10.06 -12.15 -0.05
C VAL A 116 10.63 -12.03 -1.47
N ALA A 117 10.74 -10.81 -2.01
CA ALA A 117 11.33 -10.59 -3.32
C ALA A 117 12.78 -11.11 -3.40
N LEU A 118 13.60 -10.83 -2.39
CA LEU A 118 14.98 -11.33 -2.33
C LEU A 118 15.02 -12.86 -2.26
N THR A 119 14.11 -13.50 -1.52
CA THR A 119 14.02 -14.95 -1.45
C THR A 119 13.69 -15.56 -2.82
N ILE A 120 12.74 -14.97 -3.56
CA ILE A 120 12.38 -15.42 -4.90
C ILE A 120 13.54 -15.21 -5.88
N MET A 121 14.19 -14.05 -5.83
CA MET A 121 15.32 -13.73 -6.71
C MET A 121 16.57 -14.59 -6.45
N SER A 122 16.73 -15.15 -5.26
CA SER A 122 17.84 -16.05 -4.92
C SER A 122 17.57 -17.51 -5.27
N ALA A 123 16.37 -17.87 -5.72
CA ALA A 123 16.01 -19.24 -6.11
C ALA A 123 16.34 -19.49 -7.59
N ASP A 124 16.96 -20.65 -7.89
CA ASP A 124 17.23 -21.08 -9.27
C ASP A 124 15.98 -21.57 -9.99
N CYS A 125 15.03 -22.15 -9.25
CA CYS A 125 13.75 -22.60 -9.80
C CYS A 125 12.65 -22.58 -8.75
N VAL A 126 11.40 -22.50 -9.21
CA VAL A 126 10.21 -22.62 -8.39
C VAL A 126 9.40 -23.84 -8.86
N ILE A 127 9.18 -24.79 -7.95
CA ILE A 127 8.36 -25.97 -8.22
C ILE A 127 6.99 -25.77 -7.58
N SER A 128 5.95 -25.76 -8.40
CA SER A 128 4.58 -25.68 -7.92
C SER A 128 3.74 -26.85 -8.45
N ASN A 129 2.80 -27.32 -7.63
CA ASN A 129 1.81 -28.30 -8.08
C ASN A 129 0.79 -27.60 -8.96
N VAL A 130 0.63 -28.08 -10.19
CA VAL A 130 -0.50 -27.67 -11.04
C VAL A 130 -1.76 -28.28 -10.47
N ARG A 131 -2.71 -27.46 -10.00
CA ARG A 131 -4.04 -27.95 -9.66
C ARG A 131 -4.69 -28.45 -10.95
N MET A 132 -4.87 -29.75 -11.10
CA MET A 132 -5.76 -30.27 -12.13
C MET A 132 -7.17 -29.88 -11.73
N ASN A 133 -7.80 -29.02 -12.53
CA ASN A 133 -9.23 -28.76 -12.40
C ASN A 133 -9.93 -30.09 -12.69
N GLU A 134 -10.50 -30.71 -11.67
CA GLU A 134 -11.47 -31.77 -11.86
C GLU A 134 -12.73 -31.10 -12.45
N SER A 135 -12.74 -30.95 -13.78
CA SER A 135 -13.93 -30.62 -14.55
C SER A 135 -14.74 -31.92 -14.65
N ASN A 136 -15.72 -32.10 -13.78
CA ASN A 136 -16.89 -32.94 -14.05
C ASN A 136 -18.04 -32.07 -14.47
#